data_ba4ba37401b408b481d8a69cc42f808f
#
_entry.id   ba4ba37401b408b481d8a69cc42f808f
#
_cell.length_a   1.000
_cell.length_b   1.000
_cell.length_c   1.000
_cell.angle_alpha   90.00
_cell.angle_beta   90.00
_cell.angle_gamma   90.00
#
_symmetry.space_group_name_H-M   'P 1'
#
loop_
_entity.id
_entity.type
_entity.pdbx_description
1 polymer ?
#
loop_
_entity_poly.entity_id
_entity_poly.type
_entity_poly.pdbx_seq_one_letter_code
_entity_poly.pdbx_strand_id
1 'polypeptide(L)'
;MSHYTKQDIMRRIEEEDIEFIRLQFTDMFGALKNVAITSSQLGKALDNKCMFDGSSIEGFVRIEESDMYLYPDLDTFETFPWRPQQGKVARLICDVYKADGTPFEGDPRYVLRRVLKEAEDMGYSFDVGPECE
;
A
#
# COMPACT_ATOMS: atom_id res chain seq x y z
N MET A 1 7.16 -1.73 -14.74
CA MET A 1 6.05 -1.07 -15.46
C MET A 1 4.78 -1.24 -14.66
N SER A 2 4.04 -0.16 -14.45
CA SER A 2 2.71 -0.27 -13.89
C SER A 2 1.77 -0.86 -14.95
N HIS A 3 1.12 -1.98 -14.62
CA HIS A 3 0.19 -2.67 -15.51
C HIS A 3 -1.25 -2.17 -15.34
N TYR A 4 -1.56 -1.54 -14.20
CA TYR A 4 -2.88 -1.04 -13.87
C TYR A 4 -2.92 0.47 -13.79
N THR A 5 -3.94 1.07 -14.42
CA THR A 5 -4.28 2.48 -14.26
C THR A 5 -5.30 2.65 -13.13
N LYS A 6 -5.52 3.90 -12.68
CA LYS A 6 -6.58 4.21 -11.71
C LYS A 6 -7.95 3.79 -12.23
N GLN A 7 -8.20 4.00 -13.52
CA GLN A 7 -9.45 3.60 -14.18
C GLN A 7 -9.64 2.09 -14.18
N ASP A 8 -8.56 1.32 -14.39
CA ASP A 8 -8.62 -0.15 -14.32
C ASP A 8 -9.04 -0.63 -12.92
N ILE A 9 -8.47 -0.04 -11.88
CA ILE A 9 -8.83 -0.37 -10.50
C ILE A 9 -10.30 -0.01 -10.24
N MET A 10 -10.74 1.19 -10.60
CA MET A 10 -12.13 1.61 -10.40
C MET A 10 -13.11 0.70 -11.13
N ARG A 11 -12.79 0.32 -12.36
CA ARG A 11 -13.61 -0.63 -13.14
C ARG A 11 -13.71 -1.99 -12.45
N ARG A 12 -12.59 -2.55 -11.97
CA ARG A 12 -12.60 -3.84 -11.27
C ARG A 12 -13.41 -3.82 -9.99
N ILE A 13 -13.36 -2.70 -9.26
CA ILE A 13 -14.19 -2.52 -8.05
C ILE A 13 -15.68 -2.63 -8.37
N GLU A 14 -16.12 -2.05 -9.48
CA GLU A 14 -17.52 -2.13 -9.92
C GLU A 14 -17.89 -3.52 -10.46
N GLU A 15 -17.07 -4.06 -11.36
CA GLU A 15 -17.32 -5.36 -12.01
C GLU A 15 -17.34 -6.53 -11.03
N GLU A 16 -16.47 -6.49 -10.02
CA GLU A 16 -16.36 -7.55 -9.01
C GLU A 16 -17.22 -7.30 -7.77
N ASP A 17 -17.96 -6.18 -7.71
CA ASP A 17 -18.79 -5.77 -6.56
C ASP A 17 -18.00 -5.75 -5.25
N ILE A 18 -16.85 -5.08 -5.27
CA ILE A 18 -15.99 -4.95 -4.12
C ILE A 18 -16.49 -3.82 -3.21
N GLU A 19 -16.71 -4.14 -1.95
CA GLU A 19 -17.29 -3.23 -0.96
C GLU A 19 -16.23 -2.50 -0.14
N PHE A 20 -15.15 -3.22 0.21
CA PHE A 20 -14.06 -2.69 1.03
C PHE A 20 -12.71 -2.90 0.36
N ILE A 21 -11.83 -1.93 0.54
CA ILE A 21 -10.44 -2.00 0.10
C ILE A 21 -9.52 -1.82 1.32
N ARG A 22 -8.59 -2.75 1.49
CA ARG A 22 -7.55 -2.64 2.51
C ARG A 22 -6.30 -2.00 1.92
N LEU A 23 -5.94 -0.85 2.44
CA LEU A 23 -4.69 -0.18 2.13
C LEU A 23 -3.64 -0.71 3.11
N GLN A 24 -2.79 -1.60 2.62
CA GLN A 24 -1.84 -2.36 3.44
C GLN A 24 -0.47 -1.71 3.42
N PHE A 25 0.20 -1.72 4.56
CA PHE A 25 1.58 -1.30 4.71
C PHE A 25 2.24 -2.13 5.83
N THR A 26 3.56 -2.04 5.95
CA THR A 26 4.32 -2.87 6.90
C THR A 26 4.94 -1.98 7.96
N ASP A 27 4.92 -2.40 9.22
CA ASP A 27 5.66 -1.75 10.29
C ASP A 27 7.13 -2.20 10.32
N MET A 28 7.94 -1.62 11.22
CA MET A 28 9.36 -1.93 11.32
C MET A 28 9.67 -3.37 11.76
N PHE A 29 8.69 -4.07 12.33
CA PHE A 29 8.83 -5.48 12.74
C PHE A 29 8.36 -6.46 11.67
N GLY A 30 7.94 -5.97 10.51
CA GLY A 30 7.42 -6.78 9.42
C GLY A 30 5.95 -7.15 9.57
N ALA A 31 5.25 -6.62 10.56
CA ALA A 31 3.82 -6.87 10.72
C ALA A 31 3.02 -6.08 9.68
N LEU A 32 2.08 -6.77 9.05
CA LEU A 32 1.18 -6.16 8.07
C LEU A 32 0.07 -5.37 8.78
N LYS A 33 0.02 -4.08 8.51
CA LYS A 33 -1.01 -3.16 8.99
C LYS A 33 -1.90 -2.74 7.83
N ASN A 34 -3.08 -2.22 8.12
CA ASN A 34 -3.94 -1.67 7.07
C ASN A 34 -4.88 -0.58 7.59
N VAL A 35 -5.31 0.25 6.65
CA VAL A 35 -6.48 1.12 6.79
C VAL A 35 -7.54 0.61 5.82
N ALA A 36 -8.72 0.27 6.34
CA ALA A 36 -9.83 -0.17 5.50
C ALA A 36 -10.66 1.04 5.06
N ILE A 37 -10.94 1.10 3.76
CA ILE A 37 -11.81 2.12 3.17
C ILE A 37 -12.97 1.45 2.44
N THR A 38 -14.06 2.18 2.26
CA THR A 38 -15.16 1.76 1.39
C THR A 38 -14.83 2.08 -0.07
N SER A 39 -15.50 1.42 -0.99
CA SER A 39 -15.34 1.68 -2.43
C SER A 39 -15.60 3.14 -2.81
N SER A 40 -16.50 3.83 -2.10
CA SER A 40 -16.77 5.25 -2.32
C SER A 40 -15.59 6.20 -2.01
N GLN A 41 -14.64 5.75 -1.20
CA GLN A 41 -13.44 6.51 -0.85
C GLN A 41 -12.24 6.21 -1.73
N LEU A 42 -12.39 5.29 -2.68
CA LEU A 42 -11.29 4.82 -3.52
C LEU A 42 -10.64 5.94 -4.33
N GLY A 43 -11.44 6.83 -4.91
CA GLY A 43 -10.90 7.96 -5.69
C GLY A 43 -9.91 8.81 -4.90
N LYS A 44 -10.25 9.12 -3.67
CA LYS A 44 -9.37 9.86 -2.75
C LYS A 44 -8.08 9.08 -2.46
N ALA A 45 -8.20 7.78 -2.21
CA ALA A 45 -7.03 6.92 -1.94
C ALA A 45 -6.11 6.82 -3.16
N LEU A 46 -6.65 6.67 -4.37
CA LEU A 46 -5.88 6.61 -5.60
C LEU A 46 -5.19 7.94 -5.93
N ASP A 47 -5.69 9.05 -5.40
CA ASP A 47 -5.06 10.38 -5.50
C ASP A 47 -4.03 10.64 -4.39
N ASN A 48 -3.64 9.60 -3.64
CA ASN A 48 -2.66 9.67 -2.55
C ASN A 48 -3.09 10.60 -1.39
N LYS A 49 -4.38 10.69 -1.14
CA LYS A 49 -4.97 11.58 -0.12
C LYS A 49 -5.52 10.84 1.10
N CYS A 50 -5.24 9.55 1.22
CA CYS A 50 -5.62 8.78 2.40
C CYS A 50 -4.61 9.00 3.51
N MET A 51 -5.01 9.79 4.50
CA MET A 51 -4.22 10.09 5.70
C MET A 51 -4.49 9.08 6.81
N PHE A 52 -3.48 8.76 7.59
CA PHE A 52 -3.60 8.00 8.82
C PHE A 52 -2.68 8.55 9.90
N ASP A 53 -2.95 8.19 11.15
CA ASP A 53 -2.12 8.56 12.29
C ASP A 53 -0.95 7.60 12.44
N GLY A 54 0.23 8.02 11.99
CA GLY A 54 1.46 7.22 12.07
C GLY A 54 1.98 7.05 13.49
N SER A 55 1.56 7.87 14.45
CA SER A 55 1.99 7.72 15.85
C SER A 55 1.43 6.48 16.53
N SER A 56 0.35 5.92 15.99
CA SER A 56 -0.24 4.65 16.43
C SER A 56 0.55 3.42 15.95
N ILE A 57 1.50 3.61 15.03
CA ILE A 57 2.33 2.54 14.47
C ILE A 57 3.69 2.57 15.17
N GLU A 58 4.01 1.47 15.84
CA GLU A 58 5.24 1.35 16.60
C GLU A 58 6.47 1.54 15.71
N GLY A 59 7.37 2.43 16.13
CA GLY A 59 8.60 2.73 15.42
C GLY A 59 8.46 3.72 14.26
N PHE A 60 7.25 4.25 13.99
CA PHE A 60 7.09 5.21 12.90
C PHE A 60 7.46 6.63 13.32
N VAL A 61 6.54 7.36 13.94
CA VAL A 61 6.73 8.79 14.21
C VAL A 61 6.20 9.15 15.60
N ARG A 62 6.58 10.35 16.06
CA ARG A 62 6.04 10.94 17.27
C ARG A 62 4.68 11.61 17.01
N ILE A 63 3.95 11.89 18.09
CA ILE A 63 2.61 12.50 18.00
C ILE A 63 2.63 13.84 17.25
N GLU A 64 3.71 14.62 17.37
CA GLU A 64 3.85 15.92 16.72
C GLU A 64 3.97 15.84 15.18
N GLU A 65 4.34 14.67 14.66
CA GLU A 65 4.52 14.42 13.23
C GLU A 65 3.66 13.25 12.77
N SER A 66 2.45 13.13 13.31
CA SER A 66 1.63 11.94 13.17
C SER A 66 0.94 11.79 11.81
N ASP A 67 0.74 12.88 11.08
CA ASP A 67 0.02 12.85 9.80
C ASP A 67 0.86 12.19 8.71
N MET A 68 0.45 10.97 8.34
CA MET A 68 1.08 10.17 7.31
C MET A 68 0.07 9.87 6.20
N TYR A 69 0.59 9.59 5.00
CA TYR A 69 -0.24 9.32 3.82
C TYR A 69 0.12 7.98 3.21
N LEU A 70 -0.90 7.28 2.74
CA LEU A 70 -0.75 6.02 2.02
C LEU A 70 -0.80 6.26 0.51
N TYR A 71 0.24 5.83 -0.19
CA TYR A 71 0.38 5.92 -1.64
C TYR A 71 0.23 4.51 -2.23
N PRO A 72 -0.96 4.16 -2.75
CA PRO A 72 -1.19 2.82 -3.27
C PRO A 72 -0.33 2.48 -4.50
N ASP A 73 0.27 1.31 -4.46
CA ASP A 73 0.89 0.70 -5.63
C ASP A 73 -0.19 -0.08 -6.40
N LEU A 74 -0.57 0.44 -7.56
CA LEU A 74 -1.71 -0.08 -8.34
C LEU A 74 -1.48 -1.52 -8.82
N ASP A 75 -0.23 -1.92 -9.05
CA ASP A 75 0.11 -3.26 -9.51
C ASP A 75 -0.06 -4.33 -8.42
N THR A 76 -0.30 -3.92 -7.19
CA THR A 76 -0.54 -4.84 -6.06
C THR A 76 -2.01 -5.10 -5.80
N PHE A 77 -2.90 -4.56 -6.63
CA PHE A 77 -4.34 -4.78 -6.48
C PHE A 77 -4.70 -6.26 -6.59
N GLU A 78 -5.35 -6.80 -5.56
CA GLU A 78 -5.84 -8.17 -5.54
C GLU A 78 -7.15 -8.27 -4.77
N THR A 79 -8.06 -9.08 -5.27
CA THR A 79 -9.30 -9.43 -4.57
C THR A 79 -9.05 -10.67 -3.70
N PHE A 80 -9.48 -10.64 -2.45
CA PHE A 80 -9.29 -11.77 -1.54
C PHE A 80 -10.18 -12.97 -1.92
N PRO A 81 -9.59 -14.13 -2.28
CA PRO A 81 -10.36 -15.30 -2.70
C PRO A 81 -11.11 -15.99 -1.56
N TRP A 82 -10.73 -15.72 -0.32
CA TRP A 82 -11.34 -16.34 0.87
C TRP A 82 -12.52 -15.54 1.45
N ARG A 83 -12.89 -14.44 0.81
CA ARG A 83 -14.05 -13.64 1.23
C ARG A 83 -15.33 -14.15 0.57
N PRO A 84 -16.49 -13.99 1.27
CA PRO A 84 -17.76 -14.42 0.73
C PRO A 84 -18.15 -13.68 -0.55
N GLN A 85 -19.14 -14.20 -1.28
CA GLN A 85 -19.64 -13.63 -2.53
C GLN A 85 -20.23 -12.22 -2.36
N GLN A 86 -20.80 -11.94 -1.18
CA GLN A 86 -21.28 -10.60 -0.82
C GLN A 86 -20.27 -9.93 0.10
N GLY A 87 -20.06 -8.62 -0.08
CA GLY A 87 -19.10 -7.84 0.69
C GLY A 87 -17.65 -8.22 0.38
N LYS A 88 -17.34 -8.40 -0.90
CA LYS A 88 -15.97 -8.70 -1.35
C LYS A 88 -14.99 -7.62 -0.88
N VAL A 89 -13.78 -8.06 -0.60
CA VAL A 89 -12.67 -7.21 -0.13
C VAL A 89 -11.49 -7.36 -1.06
N ALA A 90 -10.93 -6.23 -1.48
CA ALA A 90 -9.67 -6.14 -2.19
C ALA A 90 -8.59 -5.50 -1.33
N ARG A 91 -7.36 -5.54 -1.80
CA ARG A 91 -6.23 -4.84 -1.17
C ARG A 91 -5.45 -4.04 -2.19
N LEU A 92 -4.74 -3.04 -1.70
CA LEU A 92 -3.62 -2.36 -2.36
C LEU A 92 -2.48 -2.26 -1.34
N ILE A 93 -1.27 -2.62 -1.74
CA ILE A 93 -0.09 -2.39 -0.92
C ILE A 93 0.36 -0.95 -1.15
N CYS A 94 0.69 -0.25 -0.07
CA CYS A 94 0.98 1.17 -0.11
C CYS A 94 2.40 1.47 0.36
N ASP A 95 3.00 2.49 -0.23
CA ASP A 95 4.14 3.18 0.33
C ASP A 95 3.65 4.24 1.33
N VAL A 96 4.47 4.56 2.32
CA VAL A 96 4.14 5.56 3.35
C VAL A 96 4.90 6.86 3.05
N TYR A 97 4.17 7.97 3.04
CA TYR A 97 4.69 9.30 2.77
C TYR A 97 4.38 10.27 3.92
N LYS A 98 5.24 11.26 4.08
CA LYS A 98 5.02 12.37 5.02
C LYS A 98 4.05 13.40 4.45
N ALA A 99 3.52 14.26 5.30
CA ALA A 99 2.59 15.32 4.91
C ALA A 99 3.14 16.30 3.86
N ASP A 100 4.48 16.47 3.80
CA ASP A 100 5.15 17.32 2.82
C ASP A 100 5.31 16.66 1.43
N GLY A 101 4.81 15.45 1.24
CA GLY A 101 4.89 14.71 -0.02
C GLY A 101 6.21 13.98 -0.26
N THR A 102 7.09 13.91 0.72
CA THR A 102 8.33 13.12 0.65
C THR A 102 8.13 11.72 1.24
N PRO A 103 8.85 10.70 0.71
CA PRO A 103 8.80 9.36 1.30
C PRO A 103 9.19 9.36 2.77
N PHE A 104 8.51 8.54 3.56
CA PHE A 104 8.90 8.31 4.93
C PHE A 104 10.06 7.31 4.99
N GLU A 105 11.20 7.74 5.54
CA GLU A 105 12.42 6.92 5.55
C GLU A 105 12.31 5.67 6.44
N GLY A 106 11.39 5.67 7.41
CA GLY A 106 11.11 4.53 8.30
C GLY A 106 10.17 3.48 7.68
N ASP A 107 9.65 3.71 6.49
CA ASP A 107 8.85 2.73 5.76
C ASP A 107 9.74 1.59 5.24
N PRO A 108 9.57 0.33 5.69
CA PRO A 108 10.39 -0.79 5.22
C PRO A 108 10.32 -0.98 3.70
N ARG A 109 9.16 -0.70 3.09
CA ARG A 109 9.00 -0.78 1.63
C ARG A 109 9.83 0.28 0.91
N TYR A 110 9.95 1.48 1.46
CA TYR A 110 10.84 2.52 0.92
C TYR A 110 12.30 2.11 0.99
N VAL A 111 12.73 1.52 2.11
CA VAL A 111 14.11 1.01 2.28
C VAL A 111 14.42 -0.05 1.22
N LEU A 112 13.51 -1.00 1.02
CA LEU A 112 13.66 -2.03 -0.02
C LEU A 112 13.75 -1.42 -1.42
N ARG A 113 12.84 -0.50 -1.77
CA ARG A 113 12.85 0.16 -3.08
C ARG A 113 14.16 0.90 -3.34
N ARG A 114 14.70 1.58 -2.33
CA ARG A 114 15.98 2.29 -2.44
C ARG A 114 17.13 1.33 -2.72
N VAL A 115 17.21 0.21 -2.00
CA VAL A 115 18.26 -0.81 -2.21
C VAL A 115 18.12 -1.46 -3.57
N LEU A 116 16.89 -1.78 -4.01
CA LEU A 116 16.66 -2.33 -5.35
C LEU A 116 17.09 -1.35 -6.45
N LYS A 117 16.87 -0.05 -6.25
CA LYS A 117 17.32 0.98 -7.19
C LYS A 117 18.86 1.04 -7.27
N GLU A 118 19.54 0.93 -6.14
CA GLU A 118 21.01 0.86 -6.13
C GLU A 118 21.51 -0.36 -6.89
N ALA A 119 20.89 -1.52 -6.70
CA ALA A 119 21.24 -2.74 -7.44
C ALA A 119 21.04 -2.57 -8.96
N GLU A 120 19.91 -1.99 -9.35
CA GLU A 120 19.60 -1.70 -10.75
C GLU A 120 20.64 -0.75 -11.37
N ASP A 121 21.04 0.30 -10.67
CA ASP A 121 22.06 1.25 -11.12
C ASP A 121 23.44 0.58 -11.28
N MET A 122 23.69 -0.52 -10.57
CA MET A 122 24.88 -1.36 -10.71
C MET A 122 24.75 -2.43 -11.81
N GLY A 123 23.59 -2.53 -12.46
CA GLY A 123 23.32 -3.50 -13.53
C GLY A 123 22.79 -4.86 -13.03
N TYR A 124 22.31 -4.94 -11.79
CA TYR A 124 21.75 -6.17 -11.22
C TYR A 124 20.23 -6.13 -11.13
N SER A 125 19.59 -7.28 -11.34
CA SER A 125 18.22 -7.56 -10.93
C SER A 125 18.23 -8.51 -9.73
N PHE A 126 17.24 -8.41 -8.87
CA PHE A 126 17.14 -9.21 -7.66
C PHE A 126 15.76 -9.86 -7.56
N ASP A 127 15.74 -11.19 -7.60
CA ASP A 127 14.51 -11.98 -7.49
C ASP A 127 14.56 -12.82 -6.22
N VAL A 128 13.40 -12.93 -5.54
CA VAL A 128 13.26 -13.69 -4.28
C VAL A 128 12.17 -14.74 -4.44
N GLY A 129 12.44 -15.95 -4.04
CA GLY A 129 11.49 -17.04 -3.97
C GLY A 129 11.27 -17.48 -2.51
N PRO A 130 10.36 -16.84 -1.74
CA PRO A 130 10.12 -17.25 -0.37
C PRO A 130 9.43 -18.60 -0.31
N GLU A 131 9.83 -19.43 0.67
CA GLU A 131 9.21 -20.72 0.96
C GLU A 131 8.71 -20.70 2.41
N CYS A 132 7.43 -21.05 2.60
CA CYS A 132 6.83 -21.16 3.91
C CYS A 132 6.87 -22.62 4.38
N GLU A 133 7.38 -22.86 5.59
CA GLU A 133 7.33 -24.17 6.25
C GLU A 133 6.06 -24.33 7.10
#